data_cf577b55117cde82bc5b19be480d4a50
#
_entry.id   cf577b55117cde82bc5b19be480d4a50
#
_cell.length_a   1.000
_cell.length_b   1.000
_cell.length_c   1.000
_cell.angle_alpha   90.00
_cell.angle_beta   90.00
_cell.angle_gamma   90.00
#
_symmetry.space_group_name_H-M   'P 1'
#
loop_
_entity.id
_entity.type
_entity.pdbx_description
1 polymer ?
#
loop_
_entity_poly.entity_id
_entity_poly.type
_entity_poly.pdbx_seq_one_letter_code
_entity_poly.pdbx_strand_id
1 'polypeptide(L)'
;YGDWSSDVCSSDLEISSNHFHKRDFNHFEQALHTETALLESWFEQGRFSSTPPTVGLELEAWLLDEELTPAPCNSDFLNRLNHTLVVPELARFNVEFNSSPLPLQGSPFTQLADELTTTWEQSAKVASTLDQQLAMIGTLPTLRESDLCLNNMSNLQRYRALNEQVMRMRQGSPLHFEIEGRERLDLLHDDVMMEAATTSLQIHLQVPFRQSVEAFNCAIRLSAPMAALCANAPYLFAHDLWEESRIPLFEQAVNVDPFNHRLGDGRVSFGSGYARHSLLEFFQENRDHFPTILPTHQATPPEQLNHLMLHNGTIWRWNRPLVGIDHNGNPHLRIEHRVASAGPTPEDVIANTVFFVGTVMGMLQHPDRSATALSFQQAKQNFYHAARYGLDCAVEWSGGQVNLRELLQQELLPLAKVGLQQLDLSSQEVLPWLEIIEGRISSGQNGTRWQRNWVAQHGWEPRGLMADYLQWQHSGNPVHQWKY
;
A
#
# COMPACT_ATOMS: atom_id res chain seq x y z
N TYR A 1 -20.33 7.38 -12.32
CA TYR A 1 -19.05 7.31 -11.58
C TYR A 1 -19.10 5.99 -10.83
N GLY A 2 -18.17 5.08 -11.11
CA GLY A 2 -18.09 3.80 -10.44
C GLY A 2 -17.78 4.03 -8.97
N ASP A 3 -18.60 3.49 -8.11
CA ASP A 3 -18.37 3.53 -6.67
C ASP A 3 -17.45 2.38 -6.32
N TRP A 4 -16.14 2.66 -6.20
CA TRP A 4 -15.21 1.68 -5.64
C TRP A 4 -15.39 1.55 -4.12
N SER A 5 -16.19 2.41 -3.49
CA SER A 5 -16.49 2.33 -2.06
C SER A 5 -17.28 1.07 -1.68
N SER A 6 -18.00 0.46 -2.64
CA SER A 6 -18.57 -0.89 -2.48
C SER A 6 -17.62 -2.02 -2.91
N ASP A 7 -16.58 -1.67 -3.68
CA ASP A 7 -15.48 -2.54 -4.14
C ASP A 7 -14.17 -2.27 -3.36
N VAL A 8 -14.22 -1.33 -2.40
CA VAL A 8 -13.13 -1.02 -1.48
C VAL A 8 -12.72 -2.31 -0.82
N CYS A 9 -11.49 -2.57 -0.83
CA CYS A 9 -10.78 -3.75 -0.37
C CYS A 9 -11.69 -4.78 0.31
N SER A 10 -11.76 -5.99 -0.21
CA SER A 10 -12.47 -7.09 0.46
C SER A 10 -12.02 -7.29 1.92
N SER A 11 -10.91 -6.67 2.33
CA SER A 11 -10.48 -6.49 3.71
C SER A 11 -11.45 -5.65 4.55
N ASP A 12 -12.28 -4.78 3.94
CA ASP A 12 -13.22 -3.89 4.64
C ASP A 12 -14.59 -4.51 4.92
N LEU A 13 -14.83 -5.72 4.43
CA LEU A 13 -16.06 -6.44 4.75
C LEU A 13 -16.10 -6.76 6.25
N GLU A 14 -17.02 -6.12 6.98
CA GLU A 14 -17.26 -6.45 8.37
C GLU A 14 -17.91 -7.83 8.48
N ILE A 15 -17.50 -8.59 9.47
CA ILE A 15 -17.95 -9.96 9.70
C ILE A 15 -18.78 -10.06 10.98
N SER A 16 -19.72 -10.99 11.01
CA SER A 16 -20.65 -11.14 12.14
C SER A 16 -20.10 -11.93 13.32
N SER A 17 -18.97 -12.63 13.18
CA SER A 17 -18.39 -13.49 14.20
C SER A 17 -16.87 -13.60 14.04
N ASN A 18 -16.17 -13.69 15.16
CA ASN A 18 -14.73 -13.98 15.22
C ASN A 18 -14.43 -15.46 15.50
N HIS A 19 -15.46 -16.26 15.81
CA HIS A 19 -15.32 -17.70 16.09
C HIS A 19 -15.82 -18.54 14.93
N PHE A 20 -14.98 -19.45 14.43
CA PHE A 20 -15.28 -20.28 13.28
C PHE A 20 -15.17 -21.78 13.62
N HIS A 21 -16.11 -22.56 13.05
CA HIS A 21 -16.14 -24.00 13.14
C HIS A 21 -15.63 -24.65 11.85
N LYS A 22 -15.25 -25.91 11.90
CA LYS A 22 -14.79 -26.66 10.72
C LYS A 22 -15.77 -26.60 9.54
N ARG A 23 -17.09 -26.55 9.80
CA ARG A 23 -18.11 -26.42 8.77
C ARG A 23 -18.01 -25.09 8.01
N ASP A 24 -17.61 -24.01 8.70
CA ASP A 24 -17.52 -22.67 8.11
C ASP A 24 -16.36 -22.63 7.10
N PHE A 25 -15.22 -23.23 7.44
CA PHE A 25 -14.10 -23.42 6.51
C PHE A 25 -14.51 -24.25 5.29
N ASN A 26 -15.21 -25.38 5.47
CA ASN A 26 -15.65 -26.22 4.36
C ASN A 26 -16.62 -25.48 3.41
N HIS A 27 -17.56 -24.69 3.96
CA HIS A 27 -18.50 -23.90 3.16
C HIS A 27 -17.76 -22.79 2.38
N PHE A 28 -16.85 -22.10 3.06
CA PHE A 28 -16.05 -21.05 2.44
C PHE A 28 -15.19 -21.61 1.30
N GLU A 29 -14.50 -22.71 1.50
CA GLU A 29 -13.69 -23.38 0.48
C GLU A 29 -14.52 -23.79 -0.74
N GLN A 30 -15.73 -24.33 -0.53
CA GLN A 30 -16.64 -24.67 -1.63
C GLN A 30 -17.06 -23.43 -2.44
N ALA A 31 -17.41 -22.35 -1.74
CA ALA A 31 -17.76 -21.09 -2.38
C ALA A 31 -16.56 -20.50 -3.14
N LEU A 32 -15.37 -20.47 -2.53
CA LEU A 32 -14.13 -20.01 -3.14
C LEU A 32 -13.79 -20.79 -4.42
N HIS A 33 -13.94 -22.12 -4.40
CA HIS A 33 -13.76 -22.95 -5.60
C HIS A 33 -14.77 -22.60 -6.69
N THR A 34 -16.05 -22.42 -6.34
CA THR A 34 -17.12 -22.07 -7.28
C THR A 34 -16.86 -20.69 -7.91
N GLU A 35 -16.51 -19.71 -7.10
CA GLU A 35 -16.23 -18.35 -7.55
C GLU A 35 -14.94 -18.28 -8.39
N THR A 36 -13.91 -19.06 -8.02
CA THR A 36 -12.67 -19.14 -8.83
C THR A 36 -12.94 -19.77 -10.20
N ALA A 37 -13.75 -20.83 -10.27
CA ALA A 37 -14.13 -21.43 -11.55
C ALA A 37 -14.98 -20.49 -12.42
N LEU A 38 -15.86 -19.70 -11.78
CA LEU A 38 -16.61 -18.67 -12.47
C LEU A 38 -15.69 -17.58 -13.03
N LEU A 39 -14.76 -17.09 -12.21
CA LEU A 39 -13.75 -16.11 -12.66
C LEU A 39 -12.91 -16.65 -13.82
N GLU A 40 -12.50 -17.92 -13.77
CA GLU A 40 -11.80 -18.59 -14.88
C GLU A 40 -12.62 -18.53 -16.18
N SER A 41 -13.92 -18.85 -16.11
CA SER A 41 -14.81 -18.74 -17.28
C SER A 41 -14.90 -17.31 -17.82
N TRP A 42 -14.84 -16.29 -16.96
CA TRP A 42 -14.81 -14.89 -17.39
C TRP A 42 -13.51 -14.51 -18.09
N PHE A 43 -12.37 -15.04 -17.63
CA PHE A 43 -11.08 -14.88 -18.32
C PHE A 43 -11.09 -15.51 -19.70
N GLU A 44 -11.61 -16.74 -19.83
CA GLU A 44 -11.72 -17.45 -21.12
C GLU A 44 -12.64 -16.72 -22.10
N GLN A 45 -13.73 -16.13 -21.62
CA GLN A 45 -14.69 -15.38 -22.42
C GLN A 45 -14.25 -13.93 -22.70
N GLY A 46 -13.21 -13.45 -22.02
CA GLY A 46 -12.80 -12.05 -22.07
C GLY A 46 -13.87 -11.09 -21.52
N ARG A 47 -14.65 -11.55 -20.52
CA ARG A 47 -15.80 -10.82 -19.94
C ARG A 47 -15.35 -9.77 -18.94
N PHE A 48 -14.49 -8.86 -19.35
CA PHE A 48 -14.05 -7.75 -18.51
C PHE A 48 -14.38 -6.42 -19.16
N SER A 49 -14.59 -5.41 -18.31
CA SER A 49 -14.83 -4.03 -18.73
C SER A 49 -13.71 -3.55 -19.66
N SER A 50 -14.10 -2.88 -20.73
CA SER A 50 -13.22 -2.19 -21.68
C SER A 50 -13.17 -0.69 -21.45
N THR A 51 -13.58 -0.23 -20.26
CA THR A 51 -13.53 1.20 -19.91
C THR A 51 -12.10 1.73 -19.95
N PRO A 52 -11.91 3.04 -20.16
CA PRO A 52 -10.62 3.69 -20.08
C PRO A 52 -9.90 3.36 -18.76
N PRO A 53 -8.56 3.39 -18.72
CA PRO A 53 -7.82 3.24 -17.49
C PRO A 53 -8.34 4.21 -16.42
N THR A 54 -8.41 3.72 -15.17
CA THR A 54 -8.97 4.47 -14.04
C THR A 54 -7.99 4.40 -12.89
N VAL A 55 -7.83 5.49 -12.16
CA VAL A 55 -6.93 5.60 -11.00
C VAL A 55 -7.73 5.92 -9.74
N GLY A 56 -7.26 5.43 -8.62
CA GLY A 56 -7.66 5.79 -7.26
C GLY A 56 -6.53 5.51 -6.29
N LEU A 57 -6.72 5.86 -5.03
CA LEU A 57 -5.75 5.60 -3.98
C LEU A 57 -6.42 5.34 -2.63
N GLU A 58 -5.68 4.68 -1.76
CA GLU A 58 -5.92 4.56 -0.33
C GLU A 58 -4.68 5.13 0.39
N LEU A 59 -4.91 5.98 1.39
CA LEU A 59 -3.85 6.62 2.17
C LEU A 59 -4.11 6.41 3.65
N GLU A 60 -3.22 5.69 4.30
CA GLU A 60 -3.28 5.49 5.74
C GLU A 60 -2.62 6.67 6.49
N ALA A 61 -3.16 7.00 7.66
CA ALA A 61 -2.65 8.09 8.49
C ALA A 61 -2.77 7.78 9.99
N TRP A 62 -1.96 8.47 10.78
CA TRP A 62 -1.94 8.41 12.24
C TRP A 62 -2.81 9.49 12.85
N LEU A 63 -3.53 9.14 13.92
CA LEU A 63 -4.10 10.08 14.88
C LEU A 63 -3.13 10.21 16.05
N LEU A 64 -2.73 11.44 16.36
CA LEU A 64 -1.77 11.77 17.41
C LEU A 64 -2.43 12.63 18.48
N ASP A 65 -2.03 12.45 19.74
CA ASP A 65 -2.38 13.29 20.87
C ASP A 65 -1.51 14.58 20.95
N GLU A 66 -1.68 15.37 22.00
CA GLU A 66 -0.91 16.60 22.25
C GLU A 66 0.60 16.34 22.45
N GLU A 67 0.96 15.14 22.90
CA GLU A 67 2.35 14.69 23.08
C GLU A 67 2.95 14.11 21.78
N LEU A 68 2.20 14.15 20.68
CA LEU A 68 2.52 13.58 19.38
C LEU A 68 2.77 12.06 19.42
N THR A 69 2.09 11.38 20.36
CA THR A 69 2.05 9.92 20.45
C THR A 69 0.73 9.37 19.90
N PRO A 70 0.62 8.06 19.60
CA PRO A 70 -0.61 7.49 19.03
C PRO A 70 -1.84 7.74 19.90
N ALA A 71 -2.91 8.32 19.34
CA ALA A 71 -4.18 8.59 20.00
C ALA A 71 -5.23 7.53 19.64
N PRO A 72 -5.57 6.56 20.51
CA PRO A 72 -6.45 5.42 20.17
C PRO A 72 -7.95 5.81 20.20
N CYS A 73 -8.38 6.65 19.27
CA CYS A 73 -9.69 7.33 19.29
C CYS A 73 -10.38 7.42 17.91
N ASN A 74 -9.97 6.61 16.93
CA ASN A 74 -10.53 6.69 15.58
C ASN A 74 -12.08 6.61 15.54
N SER A 75 -12.72 5.86 16.44
CA SER A 75 -14.18 5.78 16.48
C SER A 75 -14.83 7.13 16.76
N ASP A 76 -14.32 7.89 17.74
CA ASP A 76 -14.84 9.22 18.08
C ASP A 76 -14.55 10.23 16.98
N PHE A 77 -13.35 10.15 16.40
CA PHE A 77 -12.93 10.95 15.26
C PHE A 77 -13.84 10.71 14.05
N LEU A 78 -14.01 9.45 13.64
CA LEU A 78 -14.82 9.08 12.48
C LEU A 78 -16.30 9.42 12.66
N ASN A 79 -16.86 9.22 13.87
CA ASN A 79 -18.23 9.62 14.18
C ASN A 79 -18.44 11.15 14.07
N ARG A 80 -17.46 11.97 14.43
CA ARG A 80 -17.54 13.42 14.28
C ARG A 80 -17.31 13.86 12.85
N LEU A 81 -16.38 13.24 12.15
CA LEU A 81 -16.05 13.55 10.77
C LEU A 81 -17.23 13.20 9.84
N ASN A 82 -17.84 12.04 10.07
CA ASN A 82 -18.99 11.53 9.28
C ASN A 82 -18.75 11.63 7.76
N HIS A 83 -17.60 11.16 7.31
CA HIS A 83 -17.17 11.21 5.91
C HIS A 83 -17.02 9.81 5.35
N THR A 84 -17.63 9.53 4.18
CA THR A 84 -17.69 8.18 3.59
C THR A 84 -16.36 7.66 3.08
N LEU A 85 -15.42 8.55 2.73
CA LEU A 85 -14.11 8.20 2.22
C LEU A 85 -13.05 8.04 3.34
N VAL A 86 -13.42 8.19 4.60
CA VAL A 86 -12.48 7.99 5.73
C VAL A 86 -13.00 6.89 6.61
N VAL A 87 -12.20 5.83 6.75
CA VAL A 87 -12.58 4.57 7.41
C VAL A 87 -11.58 4.17 8.51
N PRO A 88 -11.99 3.28 9.44
CA PRO A 88 -11.08 2.82 10.50
C PRO A 88 -10.07 1.82 9.95
N GLU A 89 -8.85 1.88 10.46
CA GLU A 89 -7.79 0.90 10.26
C GLU A 89 -7.64 -0.06 11.46
N LEU A 90 -6.69 -1.03 11.39
CA LEU A 90 -6.46 -2.07 12.38
C LEU A 90 -6.32 -1.48 13.79
N ALA A 91 -5.53 -0.43 13.95
CA ALA A 91 -5.41 0.23 15.24
C ALA A 91 -6.35 1.44 15.38
N ARG A 92 -6.80 1.67 16.61
CA ARG A 92 -7.65 2.82 16.97
C ARG A 92 -6.95 4.18 16.81
N PHE A 93 -5.67 4.20 16.53
CA PHE A 93 -4.87 5.39 16.22
C PHE A 93 -4.51 5.51 14.74
N ASN A 94 -5.05 4.63 13.89
CA ASN A 94 -4.93 4.73 12.44
C ASN A 94 -6.30 4.94 11.79
N VAL A 95 -6.28 5.64 10.66
CA VAL A 95 -7.42 5.85 9.76
C VAL A 95 -6.94 5.74 8.32
N GLU A 96 -7.84 5.38 7.42
CA GLU A 96 -7.58 5.30 5.98
C GLU A 96 -8.45 6.31 5.23
N PHE A 97 -7.83 7.00 4.30
CA PHE A 97 -8.44 7.91 3.35
C PHE A 97 -8.55 7.24 2.00
N ASN A 98 -9.75 7.05 1.52
CA ASN A 98 -10.04 6.52 0.21
C ASN A 98 -10.29 7.64 -0.79
N SER A 99 -10.04 7.41 -2.07
CA SER A 99 -10.43 8.32 -3.14
C SER A 99 -11.53 7.75 -4.00
N SER A 100 -12.26 8.63 -4.66
CA SER A 100 -13.14 8.25 -5.76
C SER A 100 -12.33 7.74 -6.95
N PRO A 101 -12.79 6.69 -7.67
CA PRO A 101 -12.11 6.23 -8.88
C PRO A 101 -12.31 7.23 -10.03
N LEU A 102 -11.22 7.68 -10.63
CA LEU A 102 -11.22 8.68 -11.69
C LEU A 102 -10.70 8.10 -13.01
N PRO A 103 -11.47 8.17 -14.10
CA PRO A 103 -10.96 7.84 -15.43
C PRO A 103 -9.75 8.71 -15.78
N LEU A 104 -8.72 8.13 -16.35
CA LEU A 104 -7.50 8.85 -16.76
C LEU A 104 -7.75 9.68 -18.03
N GLN A 105 -8.67 10.64 -17.91
CA GLN A 105 -9.11 11.56 -18.95
C GLN A 105 -9.38 12.95 -18.36
N GLY A 106 -9.07 14.01 -19.12
CA GLY A 106 -9.29 15.39 -18.68
C GLY A 106 -8.29 15.83 -17.59
N SER A 107 -8.76 15.97 -16.34
CA SER A 107 -7.95 16.41 -15.21
C SER A 107 -8.06 15.49 -13.98
N PRO A 108 -7.72 14.18 -14.11
CA PRO A 108 -7.93 13.20 -13.04
C PRO A 108 -7.04 13.46 -11.82
N PHE A 109 -5.79 13.88 -12.01
CA PHE A 109 -4.85 14.09 -10.91
C PHE A 109 -5.13 15.39 -10.15
N THR A 110 -5.58 16.45 -10.85
CA THR A 110 -6.09 17.65 -10.20
C THR A 110 -7.32 17.34 -9.35
N GLN A 111 -8.27 16.56 -9.88
CA GLN A 111 -9.47 16.16 -9.12
C GLN A 111 -9.11 15.28 -7.92
N LEU A 112 -8.17 14.35 -8.09
CA LEU A 112 -7.67 13.50 -7.01
C LEU A 112 -6.98 14.32 -5.91
N ALA A 113 -6.18 15.32 -6.30
CA ALA A 113 -5.52 16.25 -5.39
C ALA A 113 -6.54 17.09 -4.60
N ASP A 114 -7.53 17.63 -5.30
CA ASP A 114 -8.59 18.45 -4.69
C ASP A 114 -9.43 17.63 -3.70
N GLU A 115 -9.78 16.38 -4.06
CA GLU A 115 -10.53 15.47 -3.18
C GLU A 115 -9.72 15.11 -1.93
N LEU A 116 -8.45 14.69 -2.12
CA LEU A 116 -7.58 14.32 -1.00
C LEU A 116 -7.32 15.52 -0.08
N THR A 117 -6.96 16.68 -0.64
CA THR A 117 -6.67 17.89 0.15
C THR A 117 -7.91 18.34 0.92
N THR A 118 -9.08 18.36 0.28
CA THR A 118 -10.34 18.74 0.94
C THR A 118 -10.67 17.78 2.08
N THR A 119 -10.59 16.48 1.84
CA THR A 119 -10.88 15.46 2.85
C THR A 119 -9.87 15.52 4.00
N TRP A 120 -8.59 15.76 3.69
CA TRP A 120 -7.53 15.91 4.69
C TRP A 120 -7.75 17.15 5.57
N GLU A 121 -8.04 18.31 4.99
CA GLU A 121 -8.28 19.55 5.73
C GLU A 121 -9.50 19.45 6.63
N GLN A 122 -10.61 18.85 6.13
CA GLN A 122 -11.80 18.58 6.95
C GLN A 122 -11.46 17.66 8.12
N SER A 123 -10.69 16.61 7.87
CA SER A 123 -10.25 15.65 8.87
C SER A 123 -9.33 16.30 9.91
N ALA A 124 -8.35 17.10 9.48
CA ALA A 124 -7.47 17.84 10.37
C ALA A 124 -8.23 18.83 11.28
N LYS A 125 -9.24 19.50 10.71
CA LYS A 125 -10.13 20.39 11.51
C LYS A 125 -10.93 19.61 12.56
N VAL A 126 -11.45 18.42 12.22
CA VAL A 126 -12.16 17.58 13.18
C VAL A 126 -11.20 17.06 14.25
N ALA A 127 -10.02 16.57 13.88
CA ALA A 127 -8.99 16.11 14.80
C ALA A 127 -8.63 17.21 15.82
N SER A 128 -8.42 18.46 15.37
CA SER A 128 -8.12 19.58 16.28
C SER A 128 -9.24 19.88 17.29
N THR A 129 -10.51 19.57 16.99
CA THR A 129 -11.61 19.70 17.99
C THR A 129 -11.59 18.61 19.06
N LEU A 130 -10.75 17.62 18.91
CA LEU A 130 -10.53 16.48 19.80
C LEU A 130 -9.15 16.55 20.48
N ASP A 131 -8.45 17.68 20.35
CA ASP A 131 -7.06 17.85 20.79
C ASP A 131 -6.11 16.82 20.14
N GLN A 132 -6.36 16.54 18.86
CA GLN A 132 -5.59 15.57 18.06
C GLN A 132 -5.01 16.19 16.81
N GLN A 133 -4.02 15.50 16.22
CA GLN A 133 -3.40 15.86 14.97
C GLN A 133 -3.33 14.63 14.04
N LEU A 134 -3.25 14.86 12.73
CA LEU A 134 -3.07 13.83 11.70
C LEU A 134 -1.66 13.85 11.16
N ALA A 135 -1.05 12.67 11.00
CA ALA A 135 0.26 12.52 10.40
C ALA A 135 0.26 11.49 9.25
N MET A 136 0.85 11.87 8.11
CA MET A 136 1.19 10.97 6.99
C MET A 136 2.67 10.59 7.10
N ILE A 137 2.98 9.49 7.74
CA ILE A 137 4.36 9.03 7.92
C ILE A 137 4.36 7.50 8.02
N GLY A 138 5.25 6.83 7.32
CA GLY A 138 5.20 5.37 7.17
C GLY A 138 5.39 4.58 8.45
N THR A 139 6.29 5.04 9.35
CA THR A 139 6.43 4.58 10.74
C THR A 139 6.55 5.80 11.62
N LEU A 140 5.91 5.78 12.79
CA LEU A 140 5.85 6.93 13.68
C LEU A 140 7.04 6.93 14.66
N PRO A 141 7.92 7.96 14.64
CA PRO A 141 9.09 8.03 15.54
C PRO A 141 8.76 8.01 17.03
N THR A 142 7.58 8.49 17.42
CA THR A 142 7.10 8.52 18.82
C THR A 142 6.39 7.24 19.26
N LEU A 143 6.17 6.28 18.34
CA LEU A 143 5.53 5.01 18.65
C LEU A 143 6.36 4.17 19.63
N ARG A 144 5.70 3.56 20.59
CA ARG A 144 6.28 2.63 21.55
C ARG A 144 5.71 1.23 21.31
N GLU A 145 6.48 0.20 21.61
CA GLU A 145 6.02 -1.18 21.53
C GLU A 145 4.73 -1.41 22.38
N SER A 146 4.64 -0.77 23.55
CA SER A 146 3.48 -0.84 24.44
C SER A 146 2.17 -0.29 23.83
N ASP A 147 2.26 0.56 22.82
CA ASP A 147 1.09 1.13 22.12
C ASP A 147 0.43 0.08 21.20
N LEU A 148 1.22 -0.91 20.77
CA LEU A 148 0.78 -2.00 19.89
C LEU A 148 0.24 -3.16 20.73
N CYS A 149 -0.99 -3.03 21.20
CA CYS A 149 -1.65 -4.04 22.01
C CYS A 149 -3.13 -4.17 21.62
N LEU A 150 -3.74 -5.31 21.91
CA LEU A 150 -5.13 -5.62 21.56
C LEU A 150 -6.16 -4.60 22.12
N ASN A 151 -5.83 -3.86 23.18
CA ASN A 151 -6.69 -2.79 23.69
C ASN A 151 -6.79 -1.61 22.71
N ASN A 152 -5.78 -1.43 21.87
CA ASN A 152 -5.74 -0.42 20.83
C ASN A 152 -6.19 -0.92 19.46
N MET A 153 -6.65 -2.18 19.36
CA MET A 153 -7.28 -2.69 18.14
C MET A 153 -8.64 -2.04 17.92
N SER A 154 -8.92 -1.64 16.69
CA SER A 154 -10.22 -1.11 16.26
C SER A 154 -11.34 -2.11 16.55
N ASN A 155 -12.52 -1.59 16.92
CA ASN A 155 -13.63 -2.42 17.37
C ASN A 155 -14.41 -3.04 16.20
N LEU A 156 -13.69 -3.75 15.31
CA LEU A 156 -14.26 -4.50 14.19
C LEU A 156 -14.00 -5.98 14.37
N GLN A 157 -15.03 -6.80 14.12
CA GLN A 157 -14.94 -8.26 14.31
C GLN A 157 -13.90 -8.89 13.38
N ARG A 158 -13.74 -8.34 12.17
CA ARG A 158 -12.74 -8.80 11.20
C ARG A 158 -11.31 -8.78 11.73
N TYR A 159 -10.93 -7.74 12.48
CA TYR A 159 -9.57 -7.62 13.03
C TYR A 159 -9.32 -8.59 14.18
N ARG A 160 -10.33 -8.76 15.04
CA ARG A 160 -10.27 -9.77 16.12
C ARG A 160 -10.18 -11.17 15.55
N ALA A 161 -10.99 -11.48 14.52
CA ALA A 161 -10.94 -12.76 13.83
C ALA A 161 -9.59 -13.00 13.16
N LEU A 162 -9.02 -11.98 12.49
CA LEU A 162 -7.69 -12.05 11.88
C LEU A 162 -6.63 -12.42 12.94
N ASN A 163 -6.58 -11.68 14.04
CA ASN A 163 -5.66 -11.97 15.15
C ASN A 163 -5.82 -13.41 15.67
N GLU A 164 -7.04 -13.82 16.02
CA GLU A 164 -7.31 -15.15 16.54
C GLU A 164 -6.88 -16.26 15.56
N GLN A 165 -7.14 -16.09 14.26
CA GLN A 165 -6.78 -17.09 13.27
C GLN A 165 -5.28 -17.14 13.00
N VAL A 166 -4.59 -15.99 12.91
CA VAL A 166 -3.13 -15.95 12.76
C VAL A 166 -2.47 -16.65 13.96
N MET A 167 -2.83 -16.28 15.19
CA MET A 167 -2.25 -16.87 16.39
C MET A 167 -2.62 -18.35 16.55
N ARG A 168 -3.82 -18.77 16.14
CA ARG A 168 -4.23 -20.18 16.09
C ARG A 168 -3.36 -20.99 15.11
N MET A 169 -3.10 -20.46 13.91
CA MET A 169 -2.25 -21.12 12.91
C MET A 169 -0.82 -21.25 13.40
N ARG A 170 -0.35 -20.28 14.15
CA ARG A 170 0.95 -20.28 14.84
C ARG A 170 0.98 -21.15 16.10
N GLN A 171 -0.13 -21.82 16.45
CA GLN A 171 -0.25 -22.63 17.67
C GLN A 171 0.10 -21.86 18.96
N GLY A 172 -0.19 -20.54 18.98
CA GLY A 172 0.12 -19.65 20.09
C GLY A 172 1.59 -19.21 20.17
N SER A 173 2.42 -19.55 19.18
CA SER A 173 3.81 -19.06 19.15
C SER A 173 3.84 -17.57 18.80
N PRO A 174 4.63 -16.74 19.49
CA PRO A 174 4.73 -15.33 19.20
C PRO A 174 5.27 -15.07 17.79
N LEU A 175 4.94 -13.91 17.26
CA LEU A 175 5.55 -13.36 16.05
C LEU A 175 6.97 -12.91 16.39
N HIS A 176 7.93 -13.24 15.55
CA HIS A 176 9.33 -12.82 15.70
C HIS A 176 9.66 -11.76 14.65
N PHE A 177 10.12 -10.61 15.14
CA PHE A 177 10.54 -9.48 14.32
C PHE A 177 12.05 -9.33 14.41
N GLU A 178 12.72 -9.57 13.31
CA GLU A 178 14.16 -9.38 13.18
C GLU A 178 14.41 -8.48 11.96
N ILE A 179 14.86 -7.25 12.21
CA ILE A 179 15.17 -6.27 11.17
C ILE A 179 16.61 -5.78 11.37
N GLU A 180 17.48 -6.17 10.46
CA GLU A 180 18.87 -5.73 10.44
C GLU A 180 19.03 -4.57 9.44
N GLY A 181 19.11 -3.34 9.97
CA GLY A 181 19.28 -2.10 9.24
C GLY A 181 20.61 -1.42 9.55
N ARG A 182 20.59 -0.10 9.83
CA ARG A 182 21.71 0.62 10.42
C ARG A 182 21.92 0.20 11.88
N GLU A 183 20.83 -0.06 12.57
CA GLU A 183 20.74 -0.72 13.85
C GLU A 183 19.97 -2.03 13.70
N ARG A 184 19.86 -2.81 14.77
CA ARG A 184 19.13 -4.08 14.77
C ARG A 184 17.94 -4.00 15.72
N LEU A 185 16.78 -4.37 15.22
CA LEU A 185 15.59 -4.65 16.01
C LEU A 185 15.41 -6.18 16.09
N ASP A 186 15.19 -6.70 17.29
CA ASP A 186 14.95 -8.13 17.53
C ASP A 186 13.97 -8.25 18.71
N LEU A 187 12.71 -8.58 18.43
CA LEU A 187 11.66 -8.67 19.44
C LEU A 187 10.62 -9.75 19.12
N LEU A 188 9.90 -10.18 20.15
CA LEU A 188 8.76 -11.09 20.04
C LEU A 188 7.48 -10.35 20.39
N HIS A 189 6.40 -10.62 19.65
CA HIS A 189 5.10 -10.02 19.88
C HIS A 189 3.99 -11.07 19.86
N ASP A 190 3.01 -10.96 20.77
CA ASP A 190 2.03 -12.01 21.02
C ASP A 190 0.74 -11.85 20.20
N ASP A 191 0.65 -10.85 19.33
CA ASP A 191 -0.51 -10.57 18.49
C ASP A 191 -0.13 -9.86 17.18
N VAL A 192 -1.12 -9.59 16.31
CA VAL A 192 -0.89 -8.98 14.99
C VAL A 192 -0.76 -7.46 15.00
N MET A 193 -0.80 -6.80 16.18
CA MET A 193 -0.82 -5.34 16.27
C MET A 193 0.44 -4.65 15.74
N MET A 194 1.53 -5.38 15.57
CA MET A 194 2.74 -4.86 14.90
C MET A 194 2.50 -4.41 13.45
N GLU A 195 1.48 -4.93 12.79
CA GLU A 195 1.05 -4.46 11.46
C GLU A 195 0.66 -2.97 11.51
N ALA A 196 -0.06 -2.56 12.55
CA ALA A 196 -0.51 -1.18 12.76
C ALA A 196 0.64 -0.17 13.04
N ALA A 197 1.88 -0.64 13.18
CA ALA A 197 3.05 0.24 13.22
C ALA A 197 3.43 0.79 11.84
N THR A 198 2.72 0.40 10.79
CA THR A 198 2.98 0.81 9.40
C THR A 198 1.79 1.54 8.81
N THR A 199 2.04 2.53 7.99
CA THR A 199 1.04 3.22 7.17
C THR A 199 1.53 3.39 5.74
N SER A 200 0.65 3.21 4.78
CA SER A 200 0.98 3.16 3.36
C SER A 200 0.17 4.13 2.50
N LEU A 201 0.67 4.30 1.28
CA LEU A 201 -0.09 4.76 0.12
C LEU A 201 -0.28 3.56 -0.81
N GLN A 202 -1.52 3.24 -1.11
CA GLN A 202 -1.89 2.18 -2.05
C GLN A 202 -2.45 2.82 -3.31
N ILE A 203 -1.80 2.61 -4.44
CA ILE A 203 -2.21 3.17 -5.72
C ILE A 203 -2.97 2.10 -6.49
N HIS A 204 -4.22 2.39 -6.85
CA HIS A 204 -5.08 1.52 -7.62
C HIS A 204 -5.08 1.95 -9.09
N LEU A 205 -4.73 1.05 -9.97
CA LEU A 205 -4.75 1.27 -11.40
C LEU A 205 -5.58 0.18 -12.10
N GLN A 206 -6.76 0.56 -12.57
CA GLN A 206 -7.55 -0.27 -13.46
C GLN A 206 -7.03 -0.08 -14.88
N VAL A 207 -6.77 -1.18 -15.56
CA VAL A 207 -6.32 -1.20 -16.96
C VAL A 207 -7.21 -2.08 -17.81
N PRO A 208 -7.27 -1.86 -19.14
CA PRO A 208 -7.98 -2.76 -20.04
C PRO A 208 -7.48 -4.20 -19.90
N PHE A 209 -8.41 -5.16 -19.94
CA PHE A 209 -8.13 -6.58 -19.74
C PHE A 209 -6.91 -7.08 -20.54
N ARG A 210 -6.79 -6.68 -21.80
CA ARG A 210 -5.68 -7.11 -22.68
C ARG A 210 -4.30 -6.61 -22.24
N GLN A 211 -4.25 -5.57 -21.41
CA GLN A 211 -3.00 -4.98 -20.92
C GLN A 211 -2.71 -5.41 -19.47
N SER A 212 -3.61 -6.12 -18.81
CA SER A 212 -3.54 -6.39 -17.37
C SER A 212 -2.28 -7.16 -16.96
N VAL A 213 -1.87 -8.14 -17.72
CA VAL A 213 -0.65 -8.94 -17.48
C VAL A 213 0.60 -8.07 -17.53
N GLU A 214 0.77 -7.31 -18.61
CA GLU A 214 1.98 -6.48 -18.76
C GLU A 214 1.98 -5.31 -17.78
N ALA A 215 0.83 -4.66 -17.53
CA ALA A 215 0.72 -3.60 -16.54
C ALA A 215 1.09 -4.10 -15.13
N PHE A 216 0.63 -5.28 -14.75
CA PHE A 216 1.00 -5.91 -13.48
C PHE A 216 2.50 -6.19 -13.40
N ASN A 217 3.08 -6.72 -14.47
CA ASN A 217 4.52 -6.98 -14.54
C ASN A 217 5.34 -5.68 -14.51
N CYS A 218 4.84 -4.59 -15.09
CA CYS A 218 5.42 -3.25 -14.97
C CYS A 218 5.40 -2.76 -13.51
N ALA A 219 4.28 -2.93 -12.79
CA ALA A 219 4.17 -2.56 -11.38
C ALA A 219 5.19 -3.32 -10.50
N ILE A 220 5.40 -4.62 -10.77
CA ILE A 220 6.45 -5.41 -10.10
C ILE A 220 7.84 -4.81 -10.36
N ARG A 221 8.18 -4.46 -11.61
CA ARG A 221 9.49 -3.87 -11.96
C ARG A 221 9.69 -2.50 -11.30
N LEU A 222 8.62 -1.73 -11.14
CA LEU A 222 8.64 -0.42 -10.50
C LEU A 222 8.71 -0.45 -8.98
N SER A 223 8.55 -1.61 -8.35
CA SER A 223 8.53 -1.69 -6.88
C SER A 223 9.81 -1.17 -6.24
N ALA A 224 10.98 -1.46 -6.79
CA ALA A 224 12.26 -0.95 -6.27
C ALA A 224 12.40 0.58 -6.42
N PRO A 225 12.17 1.18 -7.61
CA PRO A 225 12.14 2.63 -7.76
C PRO A 225 11.14 3.33 -6.83
N MET A 226 9.93 2.77 -6.69
CA MET A 226 8.90 3.35 -5.83
C MET A 226 9.25 3.24 -4.35
N ALA A 227 9.76 2.10 -3.87
CA ALA A 227 10.20 1.93 -2.48
C ALA A 227 11.26 2.97 -2.08
N ALA A 228 12.26 3.20 -2.94
CA ALA A 228 13.30 4.18 -2.65
C ALA A 228 12.81 5.62 -2.77
N LEU A 229 12.01 5.93 -3.79
CA LEU A 229 11.53 7.29 -4.05
C LEU A 229 10.57 7.78 -2.96
N CYS A 230 9.69 6.87 -2.47
CA CYS A 230 8.63 7.15 -1.52
C CYS A 230 9.03 6.84 -0.07
N ALA A 231 10.28 6.48 0.22
CA ALA A 231 10.70 6.08 1.55
C ALA A 231 10.44 7.16 2.60
N ASN A 232 9.74 6.77 3.68
CA ASN A 232 9.33 7.66 4.77
C ASN A 232 9.19 6.91 6.11
N ALA A 233 9.99 5.86 6.33
CA ALA A 233 9.86 4.94 7.46
C ALA A 233 11.23 4.47 8.00
N PRO A 234 12.14 5.38 8.42
CA PRO A 234 13.47 4.96 8.85
C PRO A 234 13.52 4.46 10.30
N TYR A 235 12.63 4.94 11.16
CA TYR A 235 12.70 4.72 12.60
C TYR A 235 11.53 3.87 13.11
N LEU A 236 11.85 2.89 13.94
CA LEU A 236 10.86 2.11 14.70
C LEU A 236 11.40 1.84 16.11
N PHE A 237 10.63 2.20 17.15
CA PHE A 237 11.01 2.04 18.57
C PHE A 237 12.43 2.57 18.86
N ALA A 238 12.72 3.76 18.38
CA ALA A 238 14.02 4.44 18.50
C ALA A 238 15.20 3.76 17.77
N HIS A 239 14.97 2.78 16.91
CA HIS A 239 16.02 2.17 16.09
C HIS A 239 16.03 2.76 14.68
N ASP A 240 17.20 3.13 14.17
CA ASP A 240 17.42 3.53 12.77
C ASP A 240 17.64 2.26 11.91
N LEU A 241 16.62 1.89 11.14
CA LEU A 241 16.57 0.62 10.43
C LEU A 241 16.80 0.78 8.91
N TRP A 242 15.84 0.36 8.08
CA TRP A 242 15.92 0.51 6.64
C TRP A 242 15.51 1.92 6.20
N GLU A 243 15.71 2.25 4.91
CA GLU A 243 15.09 3.47 4.36
C GLU A 243 13.56 3.35 4.37
N GLU A 244 13.06 2.12 4.18
CA GLU A 244 11.63 1.78 4.20
C GLU A 244 11.40 0.55 5.10
N SER A 245 11.42 0.78 6.42
CA SER A 245 11.30 -0.28 7.43
C SER A 245 9.91 -0.93 7.48
N ARG A 246 8.87 -0.30 6.89
CA ARG A 246 7.54 -0.89 6.72
C ARG A 246 7.61 -2.25 6.03
N ILE A 247 8.50 -2.39 5.05
CA ILE A 247 8.58 -3.61 4.23
C ILE A 247 8.94 -4.83 5.07
N PRO A 248 10.09 -4.91 5.74
CA PRO A 248 10.40 -6.06 6.57
C PRO A 248 9.47 -6.20 7.78
N LEU A 249 8.92 -5.10 8.30
CA LEU A 249 8.00 -5.14 9.43
C LEU A 249 6.68 -5.82 9.05
N PHE A 250 6.03 -5.36 7.97
CA PHE A 250 4.74 -5.89 7.57
C PHE A 250 4.82 -7.36 7.11
N GLU A 251 5.90 -7.76 6.43
CA GLU A 251 6.10 -9.17 6.04
C GLU A 251 6.17 -10.12 7.24
N GLN A 252 6.60 -9.64 8.40
CA GLN A 252 6.68 -10.43 9.62
C GLN A 252 5.40 -10.34 10.49
N ALA A 253 4.62 -9.25 10.38
CA ALA A 253 3.52 -8.92 11.28
C ALA A 253 2.31 -9.86 11.20
N VAL A 254 2.08 -10.49 10.06
CA VAL A 254 0.94 -11.42 9.83
C VAL A 254 1.41 -12.78 9.32
N ASN A 255 2.63 -13.16 9.67
CA ASN A 255 3.20 -14.46 9.29
C ASN A 255 2.52 -15.60 10.08
N VAL A 256 1.89 -16.54 9.36
CA VAL A 256 1.15 -17.67 9.92
C VAL A 256 2.02 -18.90 10.18
N ASP A 257 3.24 -18.96 9.65
CA ASP A 257 4.16 -20.08 9.84
C ASP A 257 5.21 -19.74 10.92
N PRO A 258 5.15 -20.39 12.11
CA PRO A 258 6.09 -20.10 13.18
C PRO A 258 7.53 -20.60 12.91
N PHE A 259 7.74 -21.39 11.86
CA PHE A 259 9.05 -21.97 11.51
C PHE A 259 9.71 -21.31 10.29
N ASN A 260 8.96 -20.50 9.55
CA ASN A 260 9.48 -19.76 8.40
C ASN A 260 9.55 -18.26 8.70
N HIS A 261 10.76 -17.75 8.86
CA HIS A 261 11.03 -16.33 9.13
C HIS A 261 11.62 -15.59 7.91
N ARG A 262 11.59 -16.22 6.72
CA ARG A 262 12.15 -15.61 5.52
C ARG A 262 11.23 -14.51 4.99
N LEU A 263 11.80 -13.34 4.75
CA LEU A 263 11.10 -12.26 4.07
C LEU A 263 10.66 -12.71 2.67
N GLY A 264 9.43 -12.35 2.31
CA GLY A 264 8.86 -12.62 1.00
C GLY A 264 8.32 -14.03 0.77
N ASP A 265 8.21 -14.86 1.81
CA ASP A 265 7.65 -16.21 1.70
C ASP A 265 6.29 -16.34 2.42
N GLY A 266 5.81 -15.27 3.07
CA GLY A 266 4.56 -15.23 3.84
C GLY A 266 3.36 -14.73 3.03
N ARG A 267 2.30 -14.39 3.77
CA ARG A 267 1.09 -13.77 3.19
C ARG A 267 1.35 -12.36 2.70
N VAL A 268 2.24 -11.62 3.36
CA VAL A 268 2.82 -10.39 2.84
C VAL A 268 4.09 -10.76 2.10
N SER A 269 4.15 -10.46 0.81
CA SER A 269 5.29 -10.88 -0.01
C SER A 269 5.41 -10.09 -1.30
N PHE A 270 6.57 -10.19 -1.92
CA PHE A 270 6.78 -9.68 -3.26
C PHE A 270 6.05 -10.50 -4.34
N GLY A 271 5.60 -11.71 -3.98
CA GLY A 271 4.93 -12.65 -4.86
C GLY A 271 5.85 -13.78 -5.35
N SER A 272 5.28 -14.67 -6.14
CA SER A 272 5.90 -15.91 -6.65
C SER A 272 6.52 -15.76 -8.04
N GLY A 273 6.09 -14.77 -8.83
CA GLY A 273 6.54 -14.59 -10.21
C GLY A 273 5.85 -13.43 -10.93
N TYR A 274 6.30 -13.20 -12.16
CA TYR A 274 5.54 -12.39 -13.11
C TYR A 274 4.28 -13.13 -13.56
N ALA A 275 3.21 -12.40 -13.87
CA ALA A 275 2.07 -12.97 -14.60
C ALA A 275 2.52 -13.45 -15.98
N ARG A 276 2.09 -14.64 -16.38
CA ARG A 276 2.50 -15.27 -17.65
C ARG A 276 1.43 -15.15 -18.74
N HIS A 277 0.20 -15.51 -18.39
CA HIS A 277 -0.92 -15.59 -19.32
C HIS A 277 -2.11 -14.74 -18.89
N SER A 278 -2.39 -14.70 -17.59
CA SER A 278 -3.49 -13.93 -17.02
C SER A 278 -3.28 -13.64 -15.54
N LEU A 279 -3.96 -12.62 -15.00
CA LEU A 279 -3.98 -12.36 -13.56
C LEU A 279 -4.76 -13.44 -12.78
N LEU A 280 -5.51 -14.31 -13.45
CA LEU A 280 -6.17 -15.46 -12.84
C LEU A 280 -5.17 -16.37 -12.10
N GLU A 281 -3.93 -16.46 -12.59
CA GLU A 281 -2.86 -17.27 -11.98
C GLU A 281 -2.69 -16.96 -10.48
N PHE A 282 -2.83 -15.71 -10.06
CA PHE A 282 -2.69 -15.32 -8.67
C PHE A 282 -3.90 -15.71 -7.80
N PHE A 283 -5.11 -15.67 -8.37
CA PHE A 283 -6.32 -16.12 -7.65
C PHE A 283 -6.33 -17.64 -7.48
N GLN A 284 -5.86 -18.39 -8.49
CA GLN A 284 -5.66 -19.83 -8.40
C GLN A 284 -4.56 -20.18 -7.39
N GLU A 285 -3.40 -19.49 -7.43
CA GLU A 285 -2.33 -19.63 -6.46
C GLU A 285 -2.83 -19.35 -5.02
N ASN A 286 -3.62 -18.30 -4.84
CA ASN A 286 -4.21 -17.99 -3.54
C ASN A 286 -5.07 -19.12 -3.01
N ARG A 287 -5.99 -19.64 -3.83
CA ARG A 287 -6.86 -20.77 -3.47
C ARG A 287 -6.07 -22.03 -3.12
N ASP A 288 -5.02 -22.32 -3.89
CA ASP A 288 -4.32 -23.60 -3.82
C ASP A 288 -3.22 -23.63 -2.75
N HIS A 289 -2.64 -22.49 -2.40
CA HIS A 289 -1.44 -22.41 -1.54
C HIS A 289 -1.64 -21.64 -0.24
N PHE A 290 -2.70 -20.85 -0.11
CA PHE A 290 -2.92 -20.06 1.11
C PHE A 290 -4.16 -20.57 1.85
N PRO A 291 -4.01 -21.05 3.09
CA PRO A 291 -5.17 -21.48 3.89
C PRO A 291 -6.09 -20.29 4.18
N THR A 292 -7.40 -20.56 4.23
CA THR A 292 -8.42 -19.58 4.60
C THR A 292 -8.20 -19.09 6.03
N ILE A 293 -8.19 -17.78 6.25
CA ILE A 293 -8.13 -17.17 7.58
C ILE A 293 -9.52 -16.75 8.05
N LEU A 294 -10.32 -16.10 7.20
CA LEU A 294 -11.63 -15.55 7.53
C LEU A 294 -12.74 -16.32 6.80
N PRO A 295 -13.16 -17.50 7.29
CA PRO A 295 -14.16 -18.35 6.63
C PRO A 295 -15.59 -17.86 6.92
N THR A 296 -15.88 -16.61 6.58
CA THR A 296 -17.22 -16.03 6.74
C THR A 296 -18.14 -16.53 5.64
N HIS A 297 -19.33 -16.97 6.01
CA HIS A 297 -20.34 -17.35 5.03
C HIS A 297 -21.17 -16.13 4.64
N GLN A 298 -21.11 -15.79 3.36
CA GLN A 298 -21.95 -14.78 2.75
C GLN A 298 -22.95 -15.45 1.81
N ALA A 299 -24.23 -15.28 2.08
CA ALA A 299 -25.30 -15.81 1.24
C ALA A 299 -25.52 -14.91 0.01
N THR A 300 -24.49 -14.75 -0.80
CA THR A 300 -24.46 -13.91 -1.99
C THR A 300 -24.34 -14.74 -3.26
N PRO A 301 -24.85 -14.27 -4.42
CA PRO A 301 -24.63 -14.94 -5.69
C PRO A 301 -23.13 -15.08 -6.02
N PRO A 302 -22.67 -16.20 -6.62
CA PRO A 302 -21.26 -16.37 -6.97
C PRO A 302 -20.69 -15.27 -7.89
N GLU A 303 -21.55 -14.60 -8.65
CA GLU A 303 -21.17 -13.50 -9.55
C GLU A 303 -20.65 -12.26 -8.80
N GLN A 304 -20.90 -12.17 -7.51
CA GLN A 304 -20.32 -11.12 -6.66
C GLN A 304 -18.89 -11.41 -6.18
N LEU A 305 -18.41 -12.66 -6.34
CA LEU A 305 -17.04 -13.10 -6.00
C LEU A 305 -16.61 -12.76 -4.55
N ASN A 306 -17.57 -12.67 -3.60
CA ASN A 306 -17.30 -12.16 -2.26
C ASN A 306 -16.31 -13.02 -1.47
N HIS A 307 -16.39 -14.38 -1.59
CA HIS A 307 -15.46 -15.27 -0.91
C HIS A 307 -14.06 -15.20 -1.55
N LEU A 308 -13.99 -15.11 -2.87
CA LEU A 308 -12.73 -14.95 -3.61
C LEU A 308 -12.07 -13.62 -3.27
N MET A 309 -12.82 -12.51 -3.27
CA MET A 309 -12.30 -11.19 -2.91
C MET A 309 -11.83 -11.16 -1.45
N LEU A 310 -12.62 -11.71 -0.51
CA LEU A 310 -12.23 -11.79 0.91
C LEU A 310 -10.97 -12.64 1.10
N HIS A 311 -10.87 -13.77 0.42
CA HIS A 311 -9.67 -14.61 0.48
C HIS A 311 -8.44 -13.87 -0.06
N ASN A 312 -8.55 -13.23 -1.22
CA ASN A 312 -7.52 -12.39 -1.80
C ASN A 312 -7.13 -11.22 -0.87
N GLY A 313 -8.11 -10.63 -0.18
CA GLY A 313 -7.93 -9.56 0.80
C GLY A 313 -7.06 -9.95 2.01
N THR A 314 -6.92 -11.25 2.30
CA THR A 314 -6.04 -11.75 3.38
C THR A 314 -4.66 -12.17 2.91
N ILE A 315 -4.28 -11.84 1.69
CA ILE A 315 -2.97 -12.15 1.09
C ILE A 315 -2.41 -10.84 0.50
N TRP A 316 -1.47 -10.25 1.22
CA TRP A 316 -0.99 -8.90 0.96
C TRP A 316 0.31 -8.91 0.13
N ARG A 317 0.17 -9.15 -1.20
CA ARG A 317 1.32 -8.94 -2.09
C ARG A 317 1.60 -7.44 -2.25
N TRP A 318 2.86 -7.06 -2.38
CA TRP A 318 3.25 -5.64 -2.60
C TRP A 318 2.68 -5.07 -3.91
N ASN A 319 2.38 -5.93 -4.87
CA ASN A 319 1.52 -5.66 -6.00
C ASN A 319 0.42 -6.72 -6.00
N ARG A 320 -0.81 -6.33 -5.74
CA ARG A 320 -1.94 -7.24 -5.62
C ARG A 320 -2.89 -7.09 -6.81
N PRO A 321 -3.18 -8.15 -7.56
CA PRO A 321 -4.24 -8.09 -8.54
C PRO A 321 -5.59 -8.16 -7.82
N LEU A 322 -6.50 -7.27 -8.21
CA LEU A 322 -7.86 -7.21 -7.69
C LEU A 322 -8.85 -7.44 -8.83
N VAL A 323 -9.97 -8.09 -8.52
CA VAL A 323 -11.17 -8.14 -9.35
C VAL A 323 -12.28 -7.40 -8.62
N GLY A 324 -13.00 -6.57 -9.33
CA GLY A 324 -14.18 -5.87 -8.84
C GLY A 324 -15.33 -5.98 -9.83
N ILE A 325 -16.51 -5.59 -9.42
CA ILE A 325 -17.73 -5.58 -10.26
C ILE A 325 -18.23 -4.14 -10.32
N ASP A 326 -18.32 -3.57 -11.51
CA ASP A 326 -18.85 -2.23 -11.69
C ASP A 326 -20.37 -2.16 -11.44
N HIS A 327 -20.92 -0.95 -11.33
CA HIS A 327 -22.36 -0.72 -11.11
C HIS A 327 -23.27 -1.31 -12.22
N ASN A 328 -22.72 -1.67 -13.38
CA ASN A 328 -23.44 -2.33 -14.46
C ASN A 328 -23.33 -3.88 -14.39
N GLY A 329 -22.64 -4.41 -13.38
CA GLY A 329 -22.38 -5.85 -13.23
C GLY A 329 -21.27 -6.39 -14.12
N ASN A 330 -20.39 -5.52 -14.69
CA ASN A 330 -19.25 -5.96 -15.47
C ASN A 330 -18.03 -6.12 -14.56
N PRO A 331 -17.32 -7.25 -14.63
CA PRO A 331 -16.09 -7.41 -13.92
C PRO A 331 -14.98 -6.51 -14.49
N HIS A 332 -14.12 -6.01 -13.64
CA HIS A 332 -12.91 -5.29 -14.01
C HIS A 332 -11.70 -5.79 -13.22
N LEU A 333 -10.51 -5.53 -13.76
CA LEU A 333 -9.24 -5.88 -13.12
C LEU A 333 -8.50 -4.59 -12.77
N ARG A 334 -7.95 -4.54 -11.57
CA ARG A 334 -7.07 -3.45 -11.15
C ARG A 334 -5.83 -3.99 -10.44
N ILE A 335 -4.79 -3.19 -10.46
CA ILE A 335 -3.53 -3.43 -9.79
C ILE A 335 -3.51 -2.51 -8.59
N GLU A 336 -3.31 -3.08 -7.42
CA GLU A 336 -3.06 -2.36 -6.19
C GLU A 336 -1.56 -2.38 -5.92
N HIS A 337 -0.94 -1.21 -5.96
CA HIS A 337 0.48 -1.03 -5.69
C HIS A 337 0.66 -0.48 -4.27
N ARG A 338 1.07 -1.34 -3.31
CA ARG A 338 1.14 -1.08 -1.86
C ARG A 338 2.54 -0.68 -1.37
N VAL A 339 3.46 -0.50 -2.29
CA VAL A 339 4.89 -0.32 -1.99
C VAL A 339 5.19 1.02 -1.33
N ALA A 340 4.47 2.08 -1.73
CA ALA A 340 4.75 3.43 -1.28
C ALA A 340 4.37 3.63 0.20
N SER A 341 5.23 4.37 0.92
CA SER A 341 4.96 4.86 2.26
C SER A 341 3.89 5.95 2.26
N ALA A 342 3.15 6.11 3.36
CA ALA A 342 2.27 7.26 3.53
C ALA A 342 3.04 8.59 3.52
N GLY A 343 2.50 9.59 2.84
CA GLY A 343 2.96 10.98 2.85
C GLY A 343 4.21 11.30 2.04
N PRO A 344 4.97 12.33 2.44
CA PRO A 344 4.77 13.19 3.63
C PRO A 344 3.68 14.28 3.53
N THR A 345 3.29 14.69 2.32
CA THR A 345 2.24 15.68 2.07
C THR A 345 1.23 15.16 1.05
N PRO A 346 0.03 15.74 0.96
CA PRO A 346 -0.90 15.43 -0.14
C PRO A 346 -0.24 15.58 -1.52
N GLU A 347 0.58 16.62 -1.71
CA GLU A 347 1.30 16.87 -2.96
C GLU A 347 2.29 15.74 -3.29
N ASP A 348 3.02 15.24 -2.29
CA ASP A 348 3.93 14.10 -2.46
C ASP A 348 3.16 12.81 -2.80
N VAL A 349 1.99 12.59 -2.19
CA VAL A 349 1.10 11.44 -2.45
C VAL A 349 0.61 11.46 -3.91
N ILE A 350 0.12 12.60 -4.39
CA ILE A 350 -0.34 12.72 -5.78
C ILE A 350 0.83 12.60 -6.76
N ALA A 351 1.98 13.22 -6.47
CA ALA A 351 3.16 13.10 -7.31
C ALA A 351 3.62 11.63 -7.44
N ASN A 352 3.60 10.85 -6.34
CA ASN A 352 3.89 9.41 -6.36
C ASN A 352 2.92 8.65 -7.26
N THR A 353 1.62 8.96 -7.16
CA THR A 353 0.56 8.35 -7.97
C THR A 353 0.74 8.66 -9.46
N VAL A 354 0.99 9.94 -9.80
CA VAL A 354 1.22 10.38 -11.19
C VAL A 354 2.45 9.72 -11.78
N PHE A 355 3.55 9.64 -11.03
CA PHE A 355 4.78 8.98 -11.47
C PHE A 355 4.57 7.50 -11.71
N PHE A 356 3.92 6.78 -10.79
CA PHE A 356 3.60 5.36 -10.95
C PHE A 356 2.75 5.11 -12.20
N VAL A 357 1.62 5.80 -12.32
CA VAL A 357 0.70 5.66 -13.47
C VAL A 357 1.42 5.99 -14.77
N GLY A 358 2.10 7.11 -14.83
CA GLY A 358 2.83 7.54 -16.02
C GLY A 358 3.90 6.55 -16.45
N THR A 359 4.66 6.00 -15.49
CA THR A 359 5.72 5.04 -15.81
C THR A 359 5.13 3.70 -16.28
N VAL A 360 4.08 3.18 -15.62
CA VAL A 360 3.39 1.96 -16.08
C VAL A 360 2.87 2.15 -17.51
N MET A 361 2.18 3.26 -17.77
CA MET A 361 1.64 3.55 -19.11
C MET A 361 2.74 3.72 -20.16
N GLY A 362 3.86 4.34 -19.78
CA GLY A 362 5.03 4.46 -20.66
C GLY A 362 5.71 3.12 -20.97
N MET A 363 5.83 2.23 -19.98
CA MET A 363 6.39 0.89 -20.15
C MET A 363 5.52 0.03 -21.09
N LEU A 364 4.19 0.15 -20.99
CA LEU A 364 3.25 -0.58 -21.86
C LEU A 364 3.41 -0.26 -23.35
N GLN A 365 4.01 0.88 -23.70
CA GLN A 365 4.28 1.25 -25.11
C GLN A 365 5.56 0.63 -25.66
N HIS A 366 6.44 0.15 -24.79
CA HIS A 366 7.72 -0.43 -25.16
C HIS A 366 7.91 -1.83 -24.55
N PRO A 367 7.00 -2.79 -24.88
CA PRO A 367 7.00 -4.12 -24.24
C PRO A 367 8.33 -4.85 -24.45
N ASP A 368 8.98 -4.69 -25.61
CA ASP A 368 10.26 -5.34 -25.91
C ASP A 368 11.42 -4.86 -25.02
N ARG A 369 11.38 -3.60 -24.59
CA ARG A 369 12.37 -3.05 -23.65
C ARG A 369 12.08 -3.48 -22.20
N SER A 370 10.80 -3.59 -21.86
CA SER A 370 10.38 -3.96 -20.52
C SER A 370 10.45 -5.47 -20.25
N ALA A 371 10.09 -6.31 -21.21
CA ALA A 371 9.97 -7.76 -21.03
C ALA A 371 11.31 -8.49 -20.89
N THR A 372 12.39 -8.00 -21.55
CA THR A 372 13.69 -8.70 -21.65
C THR A 372 14.72 -8.26 -20.62
N ALA A 373 14.45 -7.19 -19.86
CA ALA A 373 15.49 -6.46 -19.12
C ALA A 373 15.68 -6.88 -17.67
N LEU A 374 14.68 -7.51 -17.02
CA LEU A 374 14.74 -7.80 -15.58
C LEU A 374 13.99 -9.09 -15.25
N SER A 375 14.69 -10.11 -14.79
CA SER A 375 14.05 -11.33 -14.25
C SER A 375 13.27 -11.02 -12.96
N PHE A 376 12.27 -11.83 -12.64
CA PHE A 376 11.51 -11.67 -11.40
C PHE A 376 12.41 -11.71 -10.16
N GLN A 377 13.41 -12.59 -10.14
CA GLN A 377 14.34 -12.70 -9.03
C GLN A 377 15.19 -11.43 -8.86
N GLN A 378 15.63 -10.83 -9.97
CA GLN A 378 16.32 -9.53 -9.92
C GLN A 378 15.40 -8.40 -9.46
N ALA A 379 14.14 -8.37 -9.92
CA ALA A 379 13.15 -7.40 -9.45
C ALA A 379 12.91 -7.53 -7.94
N LYS A 380 12.78 -8.76 -7.43
CA LYS A 380 12.66 -9.06 -5.99
C LYS A 380 13.88 -8.60 -5.20
N GLN A 381 15.08 -8.91 -5.68
CA GLN A 381 16.33 -8.47 -5.05
C GLN A 381 16.48 -6.95 -5.05
N ASN A 382 16.18 -6.29 -6.17
CA ASN A 382 16.19 -4.85 -6.27
C ASN A 382 15.22 -4.19 -5.28
N PHE A 383 14.02 -4.78 -5.12
CA PHE A 383 13.01 -4.26 -4.20
C PHE A 383 13.50 -4.21 -2.76
N TYR A 384 14.02 -5.33 -2.24
CA TYR A 384 14.56 -5.34 -0.87
C TYR A 384 15.82 -4.50 -0.74
N HIS A 385 16.65 -4.44 -1.77
CA HIS A 385 17.85 -3.61 -1.77
C HIS A 385 17.50 -2.12 -1.74
N ALA A 386 16.54 -1.70 -2.57
CA ALA A 386 16.04 -0.33 -2.59
C ALA A 386 15.34 0.07 -1.30
N ALA A 387 14.53 -0.83 -0.71
CA ALA A 387 13.90 -0.62 0.58
C ALA A 387 14.92 -0.44 1.73
N ARG A 388 16.03 -1.18 1.67
CA ARG A 388 17.08 -1.11 2.69
C ARG A 388 18.00 0.09 2.52
N TYR A 389 18.39 0.45 1.31
CA TYR A 389 19.45 1.41 1.03
C TYR A 389 19.00 2.70 0.33
N GLY A 390 17.76 2.75 -0.17
CA GLY A 390 17.12 3.95 -0.73
C GLY A 390 17.65 4.39 -2.09
N LEU A 391 17.53 5.69 -2.36
CA LEU A 391 17.76 6.30 -3.68
C LEU A 391 19.19 6.14 -4.23
N ASP A 392 20.18 6.07 -3.38
CA ASP A 392 21.59 6.03 -3.79
C ASP A 392 22.11 4.59 -4.01
N CYS A 393 21.23 3.56 -3.89
CA CYS A 393 21.64 2.18 -4.10
C CYS A 393 21.85 1.83 -5.57
N ALA A 394 22.59 0.74 -5.81
CA ALA A 394 22.70 0.15 -7.14
C ALA A 394 21.64 -0.93 -7.30
N VAL A 395 21.04 -1.03 -8.48
CA VAL A 395 20.05 -2.05 -8.86
C VAL A 395 20.41 -2.70 -10.18
N GLU A 396 19.98 -3.93 -10.40
CA GLU A 396 20.06 -4.58 -11.69
C GLU A 396 18.99 -3.98 -12.62
N TRP A 397 19.40 -3.49 -13.79
CA TRP A 397 18.48 -2.95 -14.78
C TRP A 397 19.05 -3.10 -16.20
N SER A 398 18.22 -3.52 -17.15
CA SER A 398 18.62 -3.68 -18.56
C SER A 398 19.92 -4.49 -18.78
N GLY A 399 20.14 -5.52 -17.94
CA GLY A 399 21.30 -6.42 -18.04
C GLY A 399 22.59 -5.90 -17.41
N GLY A 400 22.53 -4.85 -16.60
CA GLY A 400 23.67 -4.33 -15.86
C GLY A 400 23.28 -3.67 -14.54
N GLN A 401 24.28 -3.36 -13.71
CA GLN A 401 24.07 -2.57 -12.50
C GLN A 401 24.07 -1.07 -12.82
N VAL A 402 23.05 -0.37 -12.31
CA VAL A 402 22.88 1.08 -12.45
C VAL A 402 22.60 1.71 -11.09
N ASN A 403 22.99 2.96 -10.90
CA ASN A 403 22.55 3.72 -9.74
C ASN A 403 21.04 4.02 -9.88
N LEU A 404 20.26 3.76 -8.82
CA LEU A 404 18.80 3.88 -8.86
C LEU A 404 18.35 5.33 -9.12
N ARG A 405 19.03 6.29 -8.56
CA ARG A 405 18.73 7.72 -8.75
C ARG A 405 19.01 8.17 -10.19
N GLU A 406 20.08 7.66 -10.80
CA GLU A 406 20.38 7.91 -12.21
C GLU A 406 19.33 7.24 -13.12
N LEU A 407 18.92 6.01 -12.81
CA LEU A 407 17.84 5.31 -13.51
C LEU A 407 16.52 6.11 -13.48
N LEU A 408 16.14 6.59 -12.28
CA LEU A 408 14.97 7.44 -12.11
C LEU A 408 15.06 8.70 -12.97
N GLN A 409 16.19 9.40 -12.95
CA GLN A 409 16.39 10.65 -13.67
C GLN A 409 16.44 10.47 -15.20
N GLN A 410 17.17 9.46 -15.67
CA GLN A 410 17.54 9.35 -17.08
C GLN A 410 16.55 8.48 -17.89
N GLU A 411 15.85 7.56 -17.22
CA GLU A 411 14.97 6.63 -17.91
C GLU A 411 13.52 6.70 -17.42
N LEU A 412 13.26 6.53 -16.12
CA LEU A 412 11.90 6.34 -15.63
C LEU A 412 11.08 7.63 -15.61
N LEU A 413 11.67 8.77 -15.25
CA LEU A 413 10.97 10.07 -15.28
C LEU A 413 10.64 10.51 -16.72
N PRO A 414 11.56 10.43 -17.71
CA PRO A 414 11.20 10.62 -19.12
C PRO A 414 10.11 9.66 -19.60
N LEU A 415 10.17 8.39 -19.19
CA LEU A 415 9.17 7.38 -19.57
C LEU A 415 7.79 7.70 -18.99
N ALA A 416 7.73 8.19 -17.74
CA ALA A 416 6.49 8.66 -17.13
C ALA A 416 5.86 9.80 -17.92
N LYS A 417 6.67 10.77 -18.37
CA LYS A 417 6.20 11.88 -19.23
C LYS A 417 5.57 11.35 -20.53
N VAL A 418 6.21 10.40 -21.18
CA VAL A 418 5.68 9.76 -22.40
C VAL A 418 4.37 9.03 -22.14
N GLY A 419 4.29 8.24 -21.06
CA GLY A 419 3.08 7.48 -20.72
C GLY A 419 1.88 8.39 -20.44
N LEU A 420 2.08 9.51 -19.74
CA LEU A 420 1.03 10.48 -19.44
C LEU A 420 0.57 11.27 -20.68
N GLN A 421 1.48 11.58 -21.59
CA GLN A 421 1.12 12.22 -22.86
C GLN A 421 0.21 11.34 -23.72
N GLN A 422 0.34 10.02 -23.65
CA GLN A 422 -0.50 9.10 -24.42
C GLN A 422 -1.91 8.93 -23.87
N LEU A 423 -2.14 9.37 -22.64
CA LEU A 423 -3.47 9.47 -22.04
C LEU A 423 -4.21 10.75 -22.46
N ASP A 424 -3.65 11.52 -23.41
CA ASP A 424 -4.16 12.83 -23.83
C ASP A 424 -4.35 13.83 -22.68
N LEU A 425 -3.56 13.66 -21.59
CA LEU A 425 -3.58 14.59 -20.47
C LEU A 425 -2.75 15.84 -20.81
N SER A 426 -3.25 17.01 -20.43
CA SER A 426 -2.54 18.26 -20.69
C SER A 426 -1.24 18.36 -19.90
N SER A 427 -0.26 19.10 -20.44
CA SER A 427 0.98 19.37 -19.70
C SER A 427 0.73 20.08 -18.37
N GLN A 428 -0.31 20.92 -18.28
CA GLN A 428 -0.69 21.62 -17.05
C GLN A 428 -1.18 20.65 -15.97
N GLU A 429 -1.80 19.53 -16.39
CA GLU A 429 -2.29 18.48 -15.50
C GLU A 429 -1.18 17.64 -14.89
N VAL A 430 -0.08 17.41 -15.61
CA VAL A 430 0.92 16.40 -15.22
C VAL A 430 2.27 16.98 -14.79
N LEU A 431 2.72 18.08 -15.40
CA LEU A 431 4.07 18.60 -15.14
C LEU A 431 4.30 19.01 -13.67
N PRO A 432 3.37 19.68 -12.98
CA PRO A 432 3.61 20.09 -11.59
C PRO A 432 3.95 18.91 -10.67
N TRP A 433 3.31 17.78 -10.86
CA TRP A 433 3.54 16.56 -10.08
C TRP A 433 4.88 15.90 -10.44
N LEU A 434 5.24 15.86 -11.71
CA LEU A 434 6.53 15.32 -12.15
C LEU A 434 7.71 16.22 -11.75
N GLU A 435 7.53 17.53 -11.60
CA GLU A 435 8.51 18.45 -11.05
C GLU A 435 8.81 18.15 -9.57
N ILE A 436 7.81 17.74 -8.79
CA ILE A 436 8.01 17.26 -7.41
C ILE A 436 8.91 16.02 -7.40
N ILE A 437 8.63 15.05 -8.26
CA ILE A 437 9.46 13.84 -8.41
C ILE A 437 10.88 14.20 -8.84
N GLU A 438 11.04 15.08 -9.83
CA GLU A 438 12.36 15.55 -10.31
C GLU A 438 13.13 16.28 -9.20
N GLY A 439 12.44 17.10 -8.41
CA GLY A 439 13.01 17.78 -7.24
C GLY A 439 13.52 16.81 -6.19
N ARG A 440 12.75 15.75 -5.90
CA ARG A 440 13.12 14.68 -4.96
C ARG A 440 14.31 13.87 -5.46
N ILE A 441 14.35 13.52 -6.74
CA ILE A 441 15.46 12.82 -7.37
C ILE A 441 16.72 13.71 -7.33
N SER A 442 16.62 14.97 -7.74
CA SER A 442 17.76 15.90 -7.84
C SER A 442 18.36 16.24 -6.47
N SER A 443 17.53 16.51 -5.47
CA SER A 443 17.99 16.79 -4.10
C SER A 443 18.45 15.52 -3.37
N GLY A 444 17.92 14.34 -3.74
CA GLY A 444 18.07 13.10 -3.00
C GLY A 444 17.31 13.10 -1.68
N GLN A 445 16.36 14.03 -1.48
CA GLN A 445 15.60 14.16 -0.24
C GLN A 445 14.18 13.62 -0.39
N ASN A 446 13.91 12.47 0.22
CA ASN A 446 12.61 11.91 0.52
C ASN A 446 12.32 12.05 2.04
N GLY A 447 11.21 11.50 2.50
CA GLY A 447 10.83 11.58 3.91
C GLY A 447 11.86 10.96 4.87
N THR A 448 12.42 9.81 4.52
CA THR A 448 13.47 9.16 5.31
C THR A 448 14.75 9.99 5.39
N ARG A 449 15.21 10.54 4.26
CA ARG A 449 16.42 11.36 4.24
C ARG A 449 16.23 12.62 5.08
N TRP A 450 15.06 13.25 4.99
CA TRP A 450 14.76 14.41 5.80
C TRP A 450 14.78 14.08 7.30
N GLN A 451 14.08 13.01 7.72
CA GLN A 451 14.06 12.58 9.13
C GLN A 451 15.48 12.31 9.66
N ARG A 452 16.30 11.59 8.91
CA ARG A 452 17.69 11.28 9.29
C ARG A 452 18.57 12.52 9.37
N ASN A 453 18.42 13.46 8.44
CA ASN A 453 19.16 14.72 8.48
C ASN A 453 18.76 15.56 9.68
N TRP A 454 17.46 15.59 10.01
CA TRP A 454 16.97 16.25 11.21
C TRP A 454 17.62 15.65 12.48
N VAL A 455 17.60 14.33 12.62
CA VAL A 455 18.20 13.60 13.76
C VAL A 455 19.72 13.82 13.80
N ALA A 456 20.40 13.85 12.65
CA ALA A 456 21.84 14.11 12.61
C ALA A 456 22.19 15.53 13.12
N GLN A 457 21.29 16.50 12.94
CA GLN A 457 21.49 17.88 13.40
C GLN A 457 21.09 18.10 14.87
N HIS A 458 19.99 17.49 15.32
CA HIS A 458 19.37 17.76 16.62
C HIS A 458 19.58 16.66 17.67
N GLY A 459 20.06 15.48 17.24
CA GLY A 459 20.06 14.26 18.07
C GLY A 459 18.71 13.55 18.03
N TRP A 460 18.64 12.38 18.69
CA TRP A 460 17.39 11.62 18.81
C TRP A 460 16.45 12.28 19.80
N GLU A 461 15.47 12.99 19.30
CA GLU A 461 14.40 13.63 20.06
C GLU A 461 13.08 13.47 19.26
N PRO A 462 12.36 12.32 19.44
CA PRO A 462 11.27 11.92 18.55
C PRO A 462 10.08 12.89 18.58
N ARG A 463 9.80 13.56 19.70
CA ARG A 463 8.72 14.56 19.78
C ARG A 463 9.06 15.81 18.97
N GLY A 464 10.27 16.33 19.07
CA GLY A 464 10.70 17.48 18.28
C GLY A 464 10.79 17.14 16.79
N LEU A 465 11.29 15.95 16.46
CA LEU A 465 11.26 15.45 15.07
C LEU A 465 9.83 15.47 14.52
N MET A 466 8.85 14.95 15.26
CA MET A 466 7.46 14.93 14.84
C MET A 466 6.83 16.33 14.81
N ALA A 467 7.18 17.22 15.73
CA ALA A 467 6.68 18.60 15.73
C ALA A 467 7.11 19.35 14.46
N ASP A 468 8.39 19.27 14.11
CA ASP A 468 8.92 19.89 12.89
C ASP A 468 8.40 19.21 11.62
N TYR A 469 8.26 17.87 11.64
CA TYR A 469 7.65 17.11 10.53
C TYR A 469 6.21 17.59 10.25
N LEU A 470 5.38 17.70 11.29
CA LEU A 470 4.00 18.16 11.17
C LEU A 470 3.92 19.63 10.72
N GLN A 471 4.82 20.48 11.17
CA GLN A 471 4.90 21.86 10.70
C GLN A 471 5.14 21.92 9.18
N TRP A 472 6.08 21.10 8.68
CA TRP A 472 6.35 21.00 7.25
C TRP A 472 5.20 20.36 6.49
N GLN A 473 4.62 19.26 7.00
CA GLN A 473 3.45 18.63 6.40
C GLN A 473 2.30 19.62 6.23
N HIS A 474 1.99 20.42 7.25
CA HIS A 474 0.95 21.46 7.18
C HIS A 474 1.29 22.61 6.23
N SER A 475 2.54 22.82 5.89
CA SER A 475 2.91 23.85 4.92
C SER A 475 2.48 23.52 3.49
N GLY A 476 2.17 22.26 3.19
CA GLY A 476 1.86 21.74 1.85
C GLY A 476 3.07 21.73 0.89
N ASN A 477 4.26 22.18 1.34
CA ASN A 477 5.44 22.12 0.50
C ASN A 477 5.92 20.67 0.33
N PRO A 478 6.24 20.21 -0.89
CA PRO A 478 6.78 18.88 -1.11
C PRO A 478 8.09 18.65 -0.34
N VAL A 479 8.30 17.42 0.10
CA VAL A 479 9.38 17.05 1.03
C VAL A 479 10.79 17.44 0.55
N HIS A 480 11.04 17.50 -0.74
CA HIS A 480 12.34 17.92 -1.28
C HIS A 480 12.68 19.39 -1.00
N GLN A 481 11.70 20.20 -0.60
CA GLN A 481 11.86 21.61 -0.23
C GLN A 481 11.99 21.82 1.29
N TRP A 482 11.76 20.78 2.10
CA TRP A 482 11.82 20.89 3.54
C TRP A 482 13.24 21.18 4.03
N LYS A 483 13.33 22.02 5.08
CA LYS A 483 14.59 22.33 5.77
C LYS A 483 14.60 21.64 7.13
N TYR A 484 15.75 21.44 7.72
CA TYR A 484 15.97 20.80 9.02
C TYR A 484 16.84 21.69 9.90
#